data_09f54a388c9f5aa3b3de83555997081e
#
_entry.id   09f54a388c9f5aa3b3de83555997081e
#
_cell.length_a   1.000
_cell.length_b   1.000
_cell.length_c   1.000
_cell.angle_alpha   90.00
_cell.angle_beta   90.00
_cell.angle_gamma   90.00
#
_symmetry.space_group_name_H-M   'P 1'
#
loop_
_entity.id
_entity.type
_entity.pdbx_description
1 polymer ?
#
loop_
_entity_poly.entity_id
_entity_poly.type
_entity_poly.pdbx_seq_one_letter_code
_entity_poly.pdbx_strand_id
1 'polypeptide(L)'
;MDASTPDAGADDAGTEDAGSGDAGSGDAGTLDGGGPPPEASLRITEINPDAPQDLIELVAVSGGTLTGISLKELTNSDFAFTFPQGYTVETGAVLVLHLDGSCTDAPGDPASCGQTQPFSASAWDFSMPGTLSYSGKVLELLSSKGVPVDGVPFVRASGEMPSNIVAAVQRLQADRVWDATPCIHDMTTGFAKDRYCRNIAADWSGLNNASSSVMRINGTAPLATPGLKAQWSGPLPTRWGSY
;
A
#
# COMPACT_ATOMS: atom_id res chain seq x y z
N MET A 1 67.70 48.91 7.37
CA MET A 1 67.29 49.77 8.42
C MET A 1 65.91 49.34 8.82
N ASP A 2 65.58 48.73 9.88
CA ASP A 2 66.16 48.54 11.18
C ASP A 2 65.66 47.20 11.73
N ALA A 3 66.54 46.47 12.37
CA ALA A 3 66.30 45.25 13.03
C ALA A 3 65.71 45.50 14.43
N SER A 4 64.79 44.68 14.86
CA SER A 4 64.51 44.51 16.29
C SER A 4 64.16 43.06 16.57
N THR A 5 64.94 42.45 17.36
CA THR A 5 65.06 41.10 17.88
C THR A 5 63.97 40.72 18.90
N PRO A 6 63.89 39.45 19.21
CA PRO A 6 62.74 38.83 19.90
C PRO A 6 62.85 38.88 21.41
N ASP A 7 61.73 38.82 22.07
CA ASP A 7 61.67 38.56 23.51
C ASP A 7 61.15 37.12 23.78
N ALA A 8 61.98 36.45 24.57
CA ALA A 8 61.73 35.08 25.02
C ALA A 8 60.99 35.12 26.36
N GLY A 9 59.78 34.76 26.39
CA GLY A 9 59.00 34.59 27.61
C GLY A 9 58.86 33.11 28.00
N ALA A 10 59.19 32.87 29.22
CA ALA A 10 59.46 31.58 29.87
C ALA A 10 58.27 30.64 30.01
N ASP A 11 58.64 29.37 30.01
CA ASP A 11 57.83 28.17 30.30
C ASP A 11 57.10 28.28 31.66
N ASP A 12 55.80 27.97 31.62
CA ASP A 12 55.06 27.57 32.81
C ASP A 12 54.58 26.15 32.66
N ALA A 13 55.23 25.23 33.35
CA ALA A 13 54.93 23.80 33.37
C ALA A 13 53.74 23.59 34.33
N GLY A 14 52.56 23.66 33.74
CA GLY A 14 51.34 23.25 34.43
C GLY A 14 51.26 21.71 34.57
N THR A 15 51.33 21.28 35.82
CA THR A 15 51.11 19.87 36.24
C THR A 15 49.83 19.34 35.74
N GLU A 16 49.91 18.25 34.94
CA GLU A 16 48.76 17.47 34.52
C GLU A 16 48.15 16.72 35.71
N ASP A 17 46.96 17.17 36.11
CA ASP A 17 46.13 16.44 37.06
C ASP A 17 45.49 15.25 36.31
N ALA A 18 45.99 14.07 36.58
CA ALA A 18 45.45 12.82 36.07
C ALA A 18 44.11 12.53 36.79
N GLY A 19 43.06 13.21 36.30
CA GLY A 19 41.69 12.84 36.67
C GLY A 19 41.40 11.42 36.22
N SER A 20 41.28 10.53 37.19
CA SER A 20 40.78 9.15 36.97
C SER A 20 39.39 9.26 36.40
N GLY A 21 39.26 9.01 35.07
CA GLY A 21 37.98 8.86 34.41
C GLY A 21 37.26 7.71 35.02
N ASP A 22 36.24 8.03 35.79
CA ASP A 22 35.26 7.08 36.25
C ASP A 22 34.57 6.52 34.98
N ALA A 23 34.90 5.27 34.65
CA ALA A 23 34.21 4.54 33.61
C ALA A 23 32.80 4.28 34.12
N GLY A 24 31.93 5.28 33.97
CA GLY A 24 30.51 5.10 34.12
C GLY A 24 30.11 3.98 33.17
N SER A 25 29.82 2.84 33.76
CA SER A 25 29.13 1.77 33.05
C SER A 25 27.85 2.39 32.50
N GLY A 26 27.86 2.69 31.20
CA GLY A 26 26.67 3.09 30.50
C GLY A 26 25.65 1.98 30.71
N ASP A 27 24.74 2.27 31.59
CA ASP A 27 23.52 1.47 31.73
C ASP A 27 22.90 1.49 30.34
N ALA A 28 23.10 0.40 29.60
CA ALA A 28 22.38 0.13 28.40
C ALA A 28 20.93 0.01 28.85
N GLY A 29 20.25 1.16 28.89
CA GLY A 29 18.86 1.22 29.20
C GLY A 29 18.17 0.24 28.25
N THR A 30 17.81 -0.90 28.78
CA THR A 30 16.83 -1.75 28.17
C THR A 30 15.65 -0.87 27.86
N LEU A 31 15.39 -0.68 26.56
CA LEU A 31 14.16 -0.10 26.09
C LEU A 31 13.04 -1.10 26.41
N ASP A 32 12.75 -1.26 27.69
CA ASP A 32 11.62 -1.99 28.23
C ASP A 32 10.36 -1.15 28.05
N GLY A 33 9.78 -1.31 26.91
CA GLY A 33 8.51 -0.73 26.55
C GLY A 33 7.96 -1.34 25.30
N GLY A 34 8.47 -2.52 24.91
CA GLY A 34 8.06 -3.23 23.73
C GLY A 34 6.63 -3.78 23.81
N GLY A 35 5.65 -2.87 23.79
CA GLY A 35 4.32 -3.27 23.37
C GLY A 35 4.39 -3.84 21.94
N PRO A 36 3.40 -4.64 21.52
CA PRO A 36 3.36 -5.12 20.15
C PRO A 36 3.47 -3.93 19.18
N PRO A 37 4.17 -4.09 18.04
CA PRO A 37 4.30 -3.01 17.08
C PRO A 37 2.90 -2.51 16.67
N PRO A 38 2.75 -1.21 16.38
CA PRO A 38 1.49 -0.68 15.90
C PRO A 38 1.08 -1.39 14.62
N GLU A 39 -0.20 -1.40 14.31
CA GLU A 39 -0.71 -1.91 13.04
C GLU A 39 -0.27 -1.00 11.90
N ALA A 40 0.16 -1.58 10.78
CA ALA A 40 0.46 -0.84 9.56
C ALA A 40 -0.81 -0.22 8.97
N SER A 41 -0.69 0.98 8.40
CA SER A 41 -1.77 1.58 7.61
C SER A 41 -1.49 1.37 6.13
N LEU A 42 -2.31 0.60 5.45
CA LEU A 42 -2.15 0.27 4.03
C LEU A 42 -3.16 1.00 3.15
N ARG A 43 -2.80 1.17 1.86
CA ARG A 43 -3.69 1.66 0.79
C ARG A 43 -3.49 0.86 -0.48
N ILE A 44 -4.56 0.65 -1.23
CA ILE A 44 -4.53 0.01 -2.54
C ILE A 44 -4.01 1.03 -3.55
N THR A 45 -2.99 0.66 -4.33
CA THR A 45 -2.30 1.60 -5.24
C THR A 45 -2.35 1.19 -6.71
N GLU A 46 -2.36 -0.12 -7.01
CA GLU A 46 -2.36 -0.61 -8.39
C GLU A 46 -3.15 -1.91 -8.50
N ILE A 47 -3.86 -2.10 -9.61
CA ILE A 47 -4.70 -3.28 -9.86
C ILE A 47 -4.57 -3.68 -11.32
N ASN A 48 -4.31 -4.96 -11.58
CA ASN A 48 -4.41 -5.53 -12.92
C ASN A 48 -5.23 -6.84 -12.89
N PRO A 49 -6.49 -6.81 -13.38
CA PRO A 49 -7.34 -7.99 -13.46
C PRO A 49 -7.15 -8.79 -14.77
N ASP A 50 -6.15 -8.48 -15.59
CA ASP A 50 -5.88 -9.10 -16.91
C ASP A 50 -4.44 -9.63 -17.03
N ALA A 51 -3.72 -9.69 -15.96
CA ALA A 51 -2.41 -10.33 -15.92
C ALA A 51 -2.57 -11.86 -15.99
N PRO A 52 -1.56 -12.62 -16.40
CA PRO A 52 -1.55 -14.08 -16.27
C PRO A 52 -1.83 -14.54 -14.84
N GLN A 53 -1.46 -13.70 -13.88
CA GLN A 53 -1.90 -13.73 -12.50
C GLN A 53 -2.47 -12.35 -12.20
N ASP A 54 -3.69 -12.29 -11.68
CA ASP A 54 -4.24 -11.04 -11.21
C ASP A 54 -3.39 -10.46 -10.10
N LEU A 55 -3.13 -9.16 -10.15
CA LEU A 55 -2.21 -8.49 -9.23
C LEU A 55 -2.91 -7.32 -8.54
N ILE A 56 -2.61 -7.15 -7.26
CA ILE A 56 -3.02 -6.01 -6.45
C ILE A 56 -1.80 -5.49 -5.69
N GLU A 57 -1.54 -4.19 -5.80
CA GLU A 57 -0.47 -3.55 -5.03
C GLU A 57 -1.05 -2.72 -3.89
N LEU A 58 -0.35 -2.76 -2.78
CA LEU A 58 -0.63 -1.95 -1.59
C LEU A 58 0.63 -1.17 -1.21
N VAL A 59 0.45 0.01 -0.61
CA VAL A 59 1.54 0.77 0.02
C VAL A 59 1.29 0.96 1.50
N ALA A 60 2.33 0.86 2.31
CA ALA A 60 2.29 1.19 3.72
C ALA A 60 2.43 2.70 3.94
N VAL A 61 1.32 3.38 4.25
CA VAL A 61 1.30 4.81 4.61
C VAL A 61 2.00 5.04 5.94
N SER A 62 1.85 4.10 6.84
CA SER A 62 2.65 3.99 8.06
C SER A 62 3.07 2.56 8.27
N GLY A 63 4.32 2.38 8.70
CA GLY A 63 4.87 1.09 9.04
C GLY A 63 4.22 0.48 10.27
N GLY A 64 4.37 -0.82 10.42
CA GLY A 64 3.83 -1.58 11.53
C GLY A 64 3.59 -3.04 11.18
N THR A 65 2.86 -3.76 12.04
CA THR A 65 2.51 -5.16 11.80
C THR A 65 1.39 -5.29 10.76
N LEU A 66 1.51 -6.29 9.89
CA LEU A 66 0.47 -6.67 8.94
C LEU A 66 -0.54 -7.66 9.52
N THR A 67 -0.23 -8.23 10.68
CA THR A 67 -1.01 -9.30 11.31
C THR A 67 -2.50 -8.99 11.38
N GLY A 68 -3.31 -9.79 10.69
CA GLY A 68 -4.76 -9.70 10.73
C GLY A 68 -5.39 -8.62 9.84
N ILE A 69 -4.60 -7.74 9.20
CA ILE A 69 -5.11 -6.87 8.13
C ILE A 69 -5.65 -7.76 7.02
N SER A 70 -6.77 -7.39 6.40
CA SER A 70 -7.38 -8.22 5.37
C SER A 70 -7.86 -7.42 4.16
N LEU A 71 -7.80 -8.07 2.99
CA LEU A 71 -8.34 -7.57 1.73
C LEU A 71 -9.46 -8.49 1.28
N LYS A 72 -10.59 -7.92 0.88
CA LYS A 72 -11.76 -8.67 0.43
C LYS A 72 -12.27 -8.15 -0.91
N GLU A 73 -12.79 -9.06 -1.71
CA GLU A 73 -13.63 -8.75 -2.86
C GLU A 73 -15.09 -8.80 -2.43
N LEU A 74 -15.84 -7.73 -2.70
CA LEU A 74 -17.20 -7.55 -2.18
C LEU A 74 -18.32 -7.93 -3.15
N THR A 75 -18.02 -8.05 -4.45
CA THR A 75 -19.08 -8.27 -5.45
C THR A 75 -19.55 -9.72 -5.50
N ASN A 76 -18.63 -10.66 -5.58
CA ASN A 76 -18.93 -12.10 -5.67
C ASN A 76 -18.30 -12.91 -4.53
N SER A 77 -17.59 -12.25 -3.62
CA SER A 77 -16.81 -12.92 -2.55
C SER A 77 -15.80 -13.92 -3.11
N ASP A 78 -15.19 -13.59 -4.26
CA ASP A 78 -14.26 -14.48 -4.97
C ASP A 78 -13.01 -14.73 -4.15
N PHE A 79 -12.64 -13.79 -3.27
CA PHE A 79 -11.57 -14.00 -2.30
C PHE A 79 -11.72 -13.17 -1.03
N ALA A 80 -11.08 -13.65 0.01
CA ALA A 80 -10.75 -12.90 1.21
C ALA A 80 -9.34 -13.32 1.64
N PHE A 81 -8.43 -12.37 1.66
CA PHE A 81 -7.05 -12.58 2.10
C PHE A 81 -6.83 -11.91 3.46
N THR A 82 -6.13 -12.59 4.36
CA THR A 82 -5.72 -12.02 5.65
C THR A 82 -4.21 -12.21 5.78
N PHE A 83 -3.49 -11.12 6.01
CA PHE A 83 -2.06 -11.18 6.25
C PHE A 83 -1.76 -12.06 7.47
N PRO A 84 -0.84 -13.04 7.31
CA PRO A 84 -0.46 -13.91 8.40
C PRO A 84 0.30 -13.17 9.50
N GLN A 85 0.51 -13.84 10.61
CA GLN A 85 1.28 -13.30 11.74
C GLN A 85 2.78 -13.19 11.40
N GLY A 86 3.46 -12.26 12.04
CA GLY A 86 4.91 -12.16 12.01
C GLY A 86 5.47 -11.19 10.99
N TYR A 87 4.66 -10.64 10.10
CA TYR A 87 5.12 -9.67 9.11
C TYR A 87 5.03 -8.25 9.65
N THR A 88 6.11 -7.50 9.48
CA THR A 88 6.20 -6.07 9.83
C THR A 88 6.84 -5.33 8.67
N VAL A 89 6.29 -4.18 8.33
CA VAL A 89 6.76 -3.36 7.20
C VAL A 89 7.07 -1.95 7.65
N GLU A 90 7.99 -1.31 6.94
CA GLU A 90 8.33 0.10 7.13
C GLU A 90 7.32 1.02 6.41
N THR A 91 7.29 2.28 6.81
CA THR A 91 6.56 3.31 6.06
C THR A 91 7.10 3.43 4.64
N GLY A 92 6.23 3.44 3.65
CA GLY A 92 6.58 3.45 2.23
C GLY A 92 6.85 2.06 1.64
N ALA A 93 6.80 0.99 2.43
CA ALA A 93 6.91 -0.37 1.89
C ALA A 93 5.78 -0.65 0.90
N VAL A 94 6.12 -1.29 -0.19
CA VAL A 94 5.19 -1.72 -1.24
C VAL A 94 4.98 -3.23 -1.14
N LEU A 95 3.73 -3.65 -1.23
CA LEU A 95 3.32 -5.04 -1.14
C LEU A 95 2.57 -5.41 -2.42
N VAL A 96 2.98 -6.48 -3.09
CA VAL A 96 2.31 -7.01 -4.28
C VAL A 96 1.63 -8.33 -3.91
N LEU A 97 0.32 -8.39 -4.10
CA LEU A 97 -0.49 -9.58 -3.87
C LEU A 97 -0.69 -10.30 -5.20
N HIS A 98 -0.23 -11.53 -5.28
CA HIS A 98 -0.33 -12.40 -6.44
C HIS A 98 -1.51 -13.36 -6.24
N LEU A 99 -2.61 -13.13 -6.95
CA LEU A 99 -3.76 -14.04 -6.92
C LEU A 99 -3.39 -15.32 -7.70
N ASP A 100 -3.71 -16.47 -7.11
CA ASP A 100 -3.28 -17.80 -7.60
C ASP A 100 -1.75 -17.97 -7.75
N GLY A 101 -0.98 -17.09 -7.11
CA GLY A 101 0.46 -17.19 -7.01
C GLY A 101 0.92 -18.27 -6.03
N SER A 102 2.21 -18.53 -6.02
CA SER A 102 2.82 -19.56 -5.16
C SER A 102 3.96 -19.03 -4.28
N CYS A 103 4.13 -17.73 -4.21
CA CYS A 103 5.20 -17.11 -3.42
C CYS A 103 4.66 -16.38 -2.21
N THR A 104 5.46 -16.32 -1.16
CA THR A 104 5.18 -15.57 0.06
C THR A 104 6.50 -15.12 0.65
N ASP A 105 6.59 -13.86 1.03
CA ASP A 105 7.77 -13.33 1.70
C ASP A 105 8.02 -14.00 3.06
N ALA A 106 9.26 -14.01 3.47
CA ALA A 106 9.61 -14.31 4.84
C ALA A 106 9.36 -13.11 5.76
N PRO A 107 8.92 -13.30 7.00
CA PRO A 107 8.73 -12.21 7.94
C PRO A 107 10.00 -11.35 8.09
N GLY A 108 9.86 -10.03 7.95
CA GLY A 108 10.93 -9.06 8.13
C GLY A 108 11.87 -8.86 6.95
N ASP A 109 11.67 -9.56 5.84
CA ASP A 109 12.57 -9.50 4.69
C ASP A 109 11.78 -9.62 3.38
N PRO A 110 11.69 -8.56 2.56
CA PRO A 110 11.00 -8.63 1.29
C PRO A 110 11.73 -9.57 0.32
N ALA A 111 10.97 -10.34 -0.45
CA ALA A 111 11.48 -11.26 -1.44
C ALA A 111 10.77 -11.09 -2.79
N SER A 112 11.37 -11.53 -3.86
CA SER A 112 10.74 -11.53 -5.18
C SER A 112 10.12 -12.89 -5.47
N CYS A 113 8.92 -12.88 -5.97
CA CYS A 113 8.21 -14.07 -6.42
C CYS A 113 8.78 -14.75 -7.67
N GLY A 114 9.78 -14.23 -8.29
CA GLY A 114 10.27 -14.73 -9.57
C GLY A 114 9.26 -14.61 -10.71
N GLN A 115 8.30 -13.71 -10.59
CA GLN A 115 7.32 -13.41 -11.61
C GLN A 115 7.97 -12.69 -12.80
N THR A 116 7.35 -12.76 -13.96
CA THR A 116 7.85 -12.14 -15.19
C THR A 116 7.74 -10.61 -15.22
N GLN A 117 7.07 -10.03 -14.26
CA GLN A 117 6.92 -8.59 -14.17
C GLN A 117 8.13 -7.94 -13.48
N PRO A 118 8.48 -6.70 -13.83
CA PRO A 118 9.61 -6.00 -13.24
C PRO A 118 9.25 -5.50 -11.83
N PHE A 119 9.24 -6.39 -10.86
CA PHE A 119 9.06 -6.02 -9.46
C PHE A 119 10.31 -5.36 -8.90
N SER A 120 10.12 -4.44 -7.96
CA SER A 120 11.22 -3.91 -7.18
C SER A 120 11.77 -4.99 -6.24
N ALA A 121 13.09 -5.10 -6.14
CA ALA A 121 13.72 -6.03 -5.20
C ALA A 121 13.45 -5.72 -3.72
N SER A 122 12.91 -4.53 -3.43
CA SER A 122 12.51 -4.11 -2.08
C SER A 122 11.01 -4.24 -1.81
N ALA A 123 10.23 -4.68 -2.79
CA ALA A 123 8.81 -4.92 -2.60
C ALA A 123 8.57 -6.27 -1.92
N TRP A 124 7.51 -6.33 -1.12
CA TRP A 124 7.02 -7.56 -0.54
C TRP A 124 6.10 -8.26 -1.54
N ASP A 125 6.23 -9.58 -1.68
CA ASP A 125 5.40 -10.40 -2.56
C ASP A 125 4.62 -11.42 -1.74
N PHE A 126 3.29 -11.37 -1.77
CA PHE A 126 2.41 -12.31 -1.09
C PHE A 126 1.57 -13.09 -2.09
N SER A 127 1.42 -14.37 -1.87
CA SER A 127 0.46 -15.20 -2.60
C SER A 127 -0.87 -15.24 -1.87
N MET A 128 -1.94 -15.20 -2.64
CA MET A 128 -3.29 -15.40 -2.13
C MET A 128 -4.15 -16.20 -3.13
N PRO A 129 -5.08 -17.01 -2.66
CA PRO A 129 -6.03 -17.68 -3.56
C PRO A 129 -7.02 -16.66 -4.13
N GLY A 130 -7.56 -16.97 -5.30
CA GLY A 130 -8.64 -16.19 -5.92
C GLY A 130 -8.27 -15.58 -7.25
N THR A 131 -9.21 -14.85 -7.81
CA THR A 131 -9.08 -14.17 -9.10
C THR A 131 -9.90 -12.90 -9.10
N LEU A 132 -9.43 -11.87 -9.80
CA LEU A 132 -10.23 -10.68 -10.04
C LEU A 132 -11.25 -10.88 -11.15
N SER A 133 -11.14 -11.94 -11.93
CA SER A 133 -11.96 -12.17 -13.13
C SER A 133 -11.99 -10.95 -14.07
N TYR A 134 -12.29 -11.16 -15.32
CA TYR A 134 -12.36 -10.10 -16.33
C TYR A 134 -13.63 -9.24 -16.21
N SER A 135 -13.98 -8.82 -15.00
CA SER A 135 -15.21 -8.09 -14.68
C SER A 135 -14.97 -6.96 -13.69
N GLY A 136 -15.94 -6.07 -13.54
CA GLY A 136 -15.88 -5.05 -12.49
C GLY A 136 -15.94 -5.68 -11.11
N LYS A 137 -15.16 -5.14 -10.18
CA LYS A 137 -15.04 -5.59 -8.80
C LYS A 137 -15.03 -4.42 -7.83
N VAL A 138 -15.21 -4.74 -6.57
CA VAL A 138 -15.07 -3.81 -5.46
C VAL A 138 -14.17 -4.45 -4.42
N LEU A 139 -13.03 -3.81 -4.17
CA LEU A 139 -12.09 -4.23 -3.15
C LEU A 139 -12.29 -3.42 -1.87
N GLU A 140 -12.17 -4.08 -0.73
CA GLU A 140 -12.22 -3.46 0.59
C GLU A 140 -11.02 -3.93 1.42
N LEU A 141 -10.25 -2.99 1.93
CA LEU A 141 -9.14 -3.23 2.84
C LEU A 141 -9.60 -2.95 4.27
N LEU A 142 -9.36 -3.90 5.15
CA LEU A 142 -9.80 -3.86 6.55
C LEU A 142 -8.59 -3.89 7.49
N SER A 143 -8.65 -3.15 8.58
CA SER A 143 -7.73 -3.29 9.71
C SER A 143 -7.82 -4.69 10.33
N SER A 144 -6.89 -5.03 11.21
CA SER A 144 -6.93 -6.28 11.98
C SER A 144 -8.17 -6.40 12.88
N LYS A 145 -8.82 -5.27 13.16
CA LYS A 145 -10.08 -5.20 13.93
C LYS A 145 -11.33 -5.29 13.04
N GLY A 146 -11.16 -5.49 11.74
CA GLY A 146 -12.25 -5.55 10.77
C GLY A 146 -12.86 -4.19 10.43
N VAL A 147 -12.17 -3.09 10.73
CA VAL A 147 -12.62 -1.74 10.38
C VAL A 147 -12.15 -1.42 8.96
N PRO A 148 -13.04 -0.98 8.04
CA PRO A 148 -12.64 -0.54 6.70
C PRO A 148 -11.67 0.64 6.77
N VAL A 149 -10.55 0.55 6.02
CA VAL A 149 -9.48 1.57 5.99
C VAL A 149 -9.21 2.10 4.60
N ASP A 150 -9.52 1.34 3.57
CA ASP A 150 -9.48 1.75 2.18
C ASP A 150 -10.41 0.87 1.33
N GLY A 151 -10.71 1.30 0.12
CA GLY A 151 -11.48 0.50 -0.82
C GLY A 151 -11.48 1.13 -2.20
N VAL A 152 -11.75 0.32 -3.21
CA VAL A 152 -11.82 0.79 -4.59
C VAL A 152 -12.81 -0.04 -5.40
N PRO A 153 -13.82 0.59 -6.01
CA PRO A 153 -14.58 0.01 -7.10
C PRO A 153 -13.84 0.24 -8.41
N PHE A 154 -13.67 -0.79 -9.22
CA PHE A 154 -13.13 -0.66 -10.56
C PHE A 154 -14.00 -1.39 -11.58
N VAL A 155 -14.23 -0.74 -12.72
CA VAL A 155 -15.20 -1.18 -13.72
C VAL A 155 -14.68 -0.97 -15.13
N ARG A 156 -15.23 -1.70 -16.11
CA ARG A 156 -15.01 -1.42 -17.54
C ARG A 156 -16.12 -0.53 -18.09
N ALA A 157 -15.77 0.29 -19.10
CA ALA A 157 -16.74 1.06 -19.84
C ALA A 157 -17.72 0.19 -20.66
N SER A 158 -17.34 -1.07 -20.95
CA SER A 158 -18.16 -2.01 -21.74
C SER A 158 -18.09 -3.43 -21.14
N GLY A 159 -19.06 -4.24 -21.46
CA GLY A 159 -19.15 -5.63 -21.00
C GLY A 159 -20.15 -5.83 -19.88
N GLU A 160 -20.39 -7.10 -19.54
CA GLU A 160 -21.23 -7.47 -18.41
C GLU A 160 -20.52 -7.19 -17.10
N MET A 161 -21.32 -6.84 -16.10
CA MET A 161 -20.84 -6.57 -14.76
C MET A 161 -21.70 -7.28 -13.74
N PRO A 162 -21.16 -7.65 -12.59
CA PRO A 162 -21.94 -8.23 -11.51
C PRO A 162 -23.09 -7.32 -11.11
N SER A 163 -24.29 -7.89 -10.96
CA SER A 163 -25.48 -7.13 -10.56
C SER A 163 -25.39 -6.52 -9.16
N ASN A 164 -24.46 -7.02 -8.36
CA ASN A 164 -24.25 -6.62 -6.97
C ASN A 164 -23.21 -5.52 -6.78
N ILE A 165 -22.60 -5.01 -7.86
CA ILE A 165 -21.58 -3.97 -7.73
C ILE A 165 -22.10 -2.71 -7.05
N VAL A 166 -23.35 -2.33 -7.32
CA VAL A 166 -23.98 -1.15 -6.68
C VAL A 166 -24.04 -1.33 -5.17
N ALA A 167 -24.48 -2.48 -4.69
CA ALA A 167 -24.53 -2.76 -3.25
C ALA A 167 -23.13 -2.74 -2.60
N ALA A 168 -22.13 -3.28 -3.30
CA ALA A 168 -20.76 -3.27 -2.84
C ALA A 168 -20.17 -1.85 -2.78
N VAL A 169 -20.44 -1.00 -3.79
CA VAL A 169 -20.05 0.41 -3.77
C VAL A 169 -20.75 1.16 -2.64
N GLN A 170 -22.05 0.95 -2.47
CA GLN A 170 -22.81 1.59 -1.38
C GLN A 170 -22.27 1.19 -0.01
N ARG A 171 -21.74 -0.02 0.12
CA ARG A 171 -21.06 -0.44 1.34
C ARG A 171 -19.79 0.39 1.58
N LEU A 172 -18.89 0.53 0.60
CA LEU A 172 -17.71 1.39 0.74
C LEU A 172 -18.07 2.84 1.09
N GLN A 173 -19.19 3.35 0.55
CA GLN A 173 -19.70 4.68 0.86
C GLN A 173 -20.19 4.79 2.30
N ALA A 174 -20.96 3.81 2.78
CA ALA A 174 -21.43 3.73 4.15
C ALA A 174 -20.27 3.65 5.15
N ASP A 175 -19.22 2.92 4.78
CA ASP A 175 -17.97 2.77 5.54
C ASP A 175 -17.03 3.97 5.41
N ARG A 176 -17.39 4.98 4.58
CA ARG A 176 -16.65 6.22 4.34
C ARG A 176 -15.24 6.02 3.80
N VAL A 177 -15.03 4.95 3.07
CA VAL A 177 -13.74 4.67 2.41
C VAL A 177 -13.76 4.98 0.91
N TRP A 178 -14.94 5.31 0.35
CA TRP A 178 -15.10 5.74 -1.03
C TRP A 178 -16.01 6.96 -1.15
N ASP A 179 -15.90 7.66 -2.29
CA ASP A 179 -16.69 8.85 -2.64
C ASP A 179 -18.18 8.64 -2.38
N ALA A 180 -18.78 9.56 -1.65
CA ALA A 180 -20.18 9.54 -1.28
C ALA A 180 -21.14 9.89 -2.44
N THR A 181 -20.62 10.29 -3.60
CA THR A 181 -21.45 10.57 -4.77
C THR A 181 -22.24 9.33 -5.16
N PRO A 182 -23.58 9.42 -5.26
CA PRO A 182 -24.40 8.26 -5.62
C PRO A 182 -24.03 7.66 -6.97
N CYS A 183 -24.10 6.34 -7.09
CA CYS A 183 -24.12 5.70 -8.39
C CYS A 183 -25.30 6.24 -9.21
N ILE A 184 -25.04 6.62 -10.44
CA ILE A 184 -26.10 7.02 -11.38
C ILE A 184 -26.78 5.75 -11.88
N HIS A 185 -28.10 5.68 -11.66
CA HIS A 185 -28.96 4.65 -12.22
C HIS A 185 -29.82 5.27 -13.30
N ASP A 186 -29.49 5.07 -14.56
CA ASP A 186 -30.39 5.45 -15.65
C ASP A 186 -31.30 4.26 -16.00
N MET A 187 -32.47 4.29 -15.45
CA MET A 187 -33.51 3.28 -15.73
C MET A 187 -34.29 3.60 -17.00
N THR A 188 -34.04 4.75 -17.67
CA THR A 188 -34.89 5.25 -18.76
C THR A 188 -34.54 4.64 -20.12
N THR A 189 -33.33 4.12 -20.30
CA THR A 189 -32.87 3.62 -21.61
C THR A 189 -33.07 2.12 -21.81
N GLY A 190 -33.62 1.41 -20.85
CA GLY A 190 -33.80 -0.06 -20.92
C GLY A 190 -32.48 -0.86 -20.92
N PHE A 191 -31.36 -0.17 -21.02
CA PHE A 191 -30.03 -0.75 -20.89
C PHE A 191 -29.52 -0.43 -19.49
N ALA A 192 -29.22 -1.45 -18.74
CA ALA A 192 -28.65 -1.33 -17.40
C ALA A 192 -27.22 -0.73 -17.40
N LYS A 193 -27.00 0.32 -18.22
CA LYS A 193 -25.65 0.93 -18.36
C LYS A 193 -25.15 1.56 -17.08
N ASP A 194 -26.04 2.01 -16.21
CA ASP A 194 -25.68 2.84 -15.08
C ASP A 194 -25.72 2.14 -13.73
N ARG A 195 -26.13 0.87 -13.68
CA ARG A 195 -26.05 0.07 -12.45
C ARG A 195 -24.62 -0.28 -12.03
N TYR A 196 -23.63 0.15 -12.79
CA TYR A 196 -22.23 -0.20 -12.59
C TYR A 196 -21.42 0.88 -11.90
N CYS A 197 -22.04 1.96 -11.47
CA CYS A 197 -21.36 3.05 -10.79
C CYS A 197 -20.17 3.64 -11.57
N ARG A 198 -20.22 3.62 -12.91
CA ARG A 198 -19.13 4.09 -13.79
C ARG A 198 -18.77 5.55 -13.56
N ASN A 199 -19.73 6.34 -13.10
CA ASN A 199 -19.51 7.74 -12.77
C ASN A 199 -18.49 7.93 -11.64
N ILE A 200 -18.39 6.97 -10.73
CA ILE A 200 -17.53 7.08 -9.54
C ILE A 200 -16.49 5.96 -9.39
N ALA A 201 -16.54 4.90 -10.18
CA ALA A 201 -15.57 3.80 -10.12
C ALA A 201 -14.32 4.10 -10.97
N ALA A 202 -13.18 3.56 -10.57
CA ALA A 202 -11.97 3.56 -11.40
C ALA A 202 -12.23 2.81 -12.70
N ASP A 203 -11.74 3.34 -13.82
CA ASP A 203 -11.99 2.76 -15.15
C ASP A 203 -10.77 1.99 -15.65
N TRP A 204 -10.93 0.69 -15.84
CA TRP A 204 -9.90 -0.18 -16.39
C TRP A 204 -10.16 -0.58 -17.86
N SER A 205 -11.06 0.13 -18.54
CA SER A 205 -11.31 -0.07 -19.96
C SER A 205 -10.04 0.12 -20.79
N GLY A 206 -9.80 -0.78 -21.73
CA GLY A 206 -8.60 -0.74 -22.56
C GLY A 206 -7.38 -1.44 -21.95
N LEU A 207 -7.46 -1.92 -20.72
CA LEU A 207 -6.47 -2.82 -20.17
C LEU A 207 -6.65 -4.18 -20.84
N ASN A 208 -5.61 -4.66 -21.52
CA ASN A 208 -5.67 -5.86 -22.35
C ASN A 208 -4.43 -6.76 -22.27
N ASN A 209 -3.55 -6.49 -21.33
CA ASN A 209 -2.31 -7.25 -21.15
C ASN A 209 -1.68 -7.04 -19.77
N ALA A 210 -0.68 -7.86 -19.47
CA ALA A 210 0.07 -7.80 -18.22
C ALA A 210 0.99 -6.57 -18.07
N SER A 211 1.12 -5.74 -19.10
CA SER A 211 2.05 -4.61 -19.10
C SER A 211 1.39 -3.27 -18.76
N SER A 212 0.10 -3.26 -18.48
CA SER A 212 -0.64 -2.07 -18.05
C SER A 212 -1.57 -2.39 -16.89
N SER A 213 -1.86 -1.39 -16.09
CA SER A 213 -2.71 -1.51 -14.90
C SER A 213 -3.49 -0.23 -14.64
N VAL A 214 -4.47 -0.31 -13.79
CA VAL A 214 -5.15 0.85 -13.22
C VAL A 214 -4.45 1.19 -11.91
N MET A 215 -4.00 2.43 -11.76
CA MET A 215 -3.22 2.82 -10.60
C MET A 215 -3.67 4.14 -9.99
N ARG A 216 -3.44 4.26 -8.70
CA ARG A 216 -3.64 5.51 -7.98
C ARG A 216 -2.57 6.52 -8.42
N ILE A 217 -2.96 7.74 -8.73
CA ILE A 217 -2.07 8.77 -9.25
C ILE A 217 -1.20 9.32 -8.11
N ASN A 218 0.13 9.19 -8.26
CA ASN A 218 1.11 9.73 -7.34
C ASN A 218 0.97 11.25 -7.16
N GLY A 219 1.19 11.74 -5.93
CA GLY A 219 1.31 13.18 -5.63
C GLY A 219 -0.01 13.92 -5.43
N THR A 220 -1.15 13.28 -5.61
CA THR A 220 -2.41 13.82 -5.08
C THR A 220 -2.47 13.45 -3.61
N ALA A 221 -2.78 14.33 -2.67
CA ALA A 221 -2.97 13.99 -1.24
C ALA A 221 -3.30 12.49 -1.10
N PRO A 222 -2.29 11.63 -1.20
CA PRO A 222 -2.46 10.48 -2.08
C PRO A 222 -3.22 9.40 -1.43
N LEU A 223 -3.40 9.54 -0.22
CA LEU A 223 -3.86 8.43 0.57
C LEU A 223 -4.99 8.92 1.48
N ALA A 224 -5.58 10.05 1.10
CA ALA A 224 -6.76 10.58 1.80
C ALA A 224 -7.94 9.61 1.63
N THR A 225 -8.58 9.30 2.72
CA THR A 225 -9.86 8.62 2.77
C THR A 225 -10.94 9.71 2.93
N PRO A 226 -12.05 9.62 2.24
CA PRO A 226 -12.45 8.58 1.27
C PRO A 226 -11.71 8.66 -0.06
N GLY A 227 -11.54 7.52 -0.73
CA GLY A 227 -11.01 7.44 -2.08
C GLY A 227 -11.96 8.04 -3.11
N LEU A 228 -11.40 8.59 -4.20
CA LEU A 228 -12.13 9.22 -5.29
C LEU A 228 -11.69 8.65 -6.64
N LYS A 229 -12.62 8.53 -7.59
CA LYS A 229 -12.30 8.15 -8.98
C LYS A 229 -11.18 8.99 -9.57
N ALA A 230 -11.17 10.30 -9.31
CA ALA A 230 -10.15 11.23 -9.83
C ALA A 230 -8.72 10.95 -9.32
N GLN A 231 -8.57 10.11 -8.30
CA GLN A 231 -7.28 9.66 -7.80
C GLN A 231 -6.73 8.46 -8.59
N TRP A 232 -7.47 7.92 -9.52
CA TRP A 232 -7.11 6.74 -10.29
C TRP A 232 -6.97 7.10 -11.77
N SER A 233 -5.92 6.58 -12.40
CA SER A 233 -5.72 6.66 -13.84
C SER A 233 -6.53 5.60 -14.56
N GLY A 234 -6.77 5.78 -15.86
CA GLY A 234 -6.98 4.68 -16.77
C GLY A 234 -5.73 3.81 -16.92
N PRO A 235 -5.73 2.79 -17.81
CA PRO A 235 -4.57 1.92 -17.97
C PRO A 235 -3.30 2.69 -18.30
N LEU A 236 -2.28 2.48 -17.47
CA LEU A 236 -0.91 3.01 -17.61
C LEU A 236 0.09 1.84 -17.56
N PRO A 237 1.32 2.02 -18.04
CA PRO A 237 2.37 1.03 -17.84
C PRO A 237 2.51 0.64 -16.38
N THR A 238 2.58 -0.65 -16.11
CA THR A 238 2.70 -1.20 -14.75
C THR A 238 3.92 -0.67 -14.01
N ARG A 239 3.80 -0.53 -12.69
CA ARG A 239 4.88 -0.07 -11.80
C ARG A 239 5.00 -0.94 -10.54
N TRP A 240 4.64 -2.20 -10.64
CA TRP A 240 4.65 -3.12 -9.51
C TRP A 240 5.91 -2.99 -8.64
N GLY A 241 5.70 -2.89 -7.33
CA GLY A 241 6.77 -2.75 -6.37
C GLY A 241 7.35 -1.34 -6.27
N SER A 242 6.75 -0.34 -6.90
CA SER A 242 7.18 1.05 -6.80
C SER A 242 6.01 2.02 -6.86
N TYR A 243 5.75 2.69 -5.75
CA TYR A 243 4.70 3.70 -5.62
C TYR A 243 5.25 5.11 -5.44
#